data_368cca45f8bb4468e11faa27adb0dd12
#
_entry.id   368cca45f8bb4468e11faa27adb0dd12
#
_cell.length_a   1.000
_cell.length_b   1.000
_cell.length_c   1.000
_cell.angle_alpha   90.00
_cell.angle_beta   90.00
_cell.angle_gamma   90.00
#
_symmetry.space_group_name_H-M   'P 1'
#
loop_
_entity.id
_entity.type
_entity.pdbx_description
1 polymer ?
#
loop_
_entity_poly.entity_id
_entity_poly.type
_entity_poly.pdbx_seq_one_letter_code
_entity_poly.pdbx_strand_id
1 'polypeptide(L)'
;RGLGDVYKRQDMLRKGIPLKEGVEEFLEFSGDLPVLGHNVMFDYKFMKMAAASFKYPFEKTGVDTLKVARKLLTGLENKKLETLCAHYHYVNQAAHRAYDDALATAVVFEQMKKEFPTEEEIFQPQQLQFKVKKERPATPKQKKYLENLMKYHAIGECLDIDQMTQREASKKIDHIILNYGVMKK
;
A
#
# COMPACT_ATOMS: atom_id res chain seq x y z
N ARG A 1 18.65 -5.03 12.00
CA ARG A 1 18.40 -3.84 11.14
C ARG A 1 18.89 -2.63 11.90
N GLY A 2 19.96 -1.97 11.40
CA GLY A 2 20.65 -0.92 12.14
C GLY A 2 19.89 0.40 12.13
N LEU A 3 20.14 1.24 13.15
CA LEU A 3 19.62 2.61 13.27
C LEU A 3 19.82 3.44 11.98
N GLY A 4 20.88 3.19 11.19
CA GLY A 4 21.13 3.85 9.91
C GLY A 4 20.06 3.65 8.84
N ASP A 5 19.37 2.51 8.83
CA ASP A 5 18.28 2.26 7.87
C ASP A 5 17.01 3.06 8.19
N VAL A 6 16.76 3.35 9.47
CA VAL A 6 15.60 4.14 9.92
C VAL A 6 15.78 5.61 9.49
N TYR A 7 16.99 6.17 9.67
CA TYR A 7 17.28 7.55 9.27
C TYR A 7 17.26 7.75 7.75
N LYS A 8 17.81 6.82 6.98
CA LYS A 8 17.74 6.85 5.50
C LYS A 8 16.29 6.83 4.99
N ARG A 9 15.41 6.07 5.64
CA ARG A 9 13.99 6.04 5.30
C ARG A 9 13.29 7.36 5.63
N GLN A 10 13.62 8.00 6.75
CA GLN A 10 13.05 9.30 7.12
C GLN A 10 13.46 10.41 6.14
N ASP A 11 14.70 10.43 5.70
CA ASP A 11 15.16 11.40 4.70
C ASP A 11 14.52 11.19 3.33
N MET A 12 14.28 9.95 2.93
CA MET A 12 13.54 9.63 1.71
C MET A 12 12.07 10.06 1.80
N LEU A 13 11.43 9.88 2.96
CA LEU A 13 10.06 10.32 3.19
C LEU A 13 9.90 11.84 3.15
N ARG A 14 10.91 12.59 3.63
CA ARG A 14 10.91 14.07 3.57
C ARG A 14 11.02 14.60 2.15
N LYS A 15 11.62 13.84 1.24
CA LYS A 15 11.77 14.17 -0.20
C LYS A 15 10.64 13.61 -1.06
N GLY A 16 9.72 12.87 -0.46
CA GLY A 16 8.56 12.31 -1.16
C GLY A 16 7.54 13.39 -1.52
N ILE A 17 6.82 13.17 -2.60
CA ILE A 17 5.68 13.99 -2.97
C ILE A 17 4.48 13.71 -2.05
N PRO A 18 3.55 14.65 -1.90
CA PRO A 18 2.31 14.44 -1.14
C PRO A 18 1.53 13.23 -1.68
N LEU A 19 0.88 12.48 -0.78
CA LEU A 19 0.15 11.26 -1.18
C LEU A 19 -0.88 11.52 -2.27
N LYS A 20 -1.57 12.66 -2.22
CA LYS A 20 -2.58 13.03 -3.22
C LYS A 20 -1.96 13.15 -4.61
N GLU A 21 -0.87 13.90 -4.71
CA GLU A 21 -0.12 14.12 -5.95
C GLU A 21 0.40 12.78 -6.52
N GLY A 22 1.01 11.92 -5.68
CA GLY A 22 1.46 10.60 -6.11
C GLY A 22 0.34 9.67 -6.57
N VAL A 23 -0.86 9.80 -6.00
CA VAL A 23 -2.05 9.06 -6.47
C VAL A 23 -2.50 9.60 -7.82
N GLU A 24 -2.57 10.93 -8.00
CA GLU A 24 -2.97 11.57 -9.26
C GLU A 24 -2.01 11.21 -10.39
N GLU A 25 -0.70 11.34 -10.18
CA GLU A 25 0.33 10.94 -11.15
C GLU A 25 0.23 9.45 -11.52
N PHE A 26 0.01 8.57 -10.53
CA PHE A 26 -0.14 7.16 -10.81
C PHE A 26 -1.42 6.84 -11.61
N LEU A 27 -2.53 7.50 -11.31
CA LEU A 27 -3.77 7.35 -12.07
C LEU A 27 -3.61 7.79 -13.53
N GLU A 28 -2.98 8.93 -13.75
CA GLU A 28 -2.68 9.45 -15.08
C GLU A 28 -1.73 8.51 -15.84
N PHE A 29 -0.61 8.12 -15.22
CA PHE A 29 0.38 7.22 -15.82
C PHE A 29 -0.19 5.86 -16.17
N SER A 30 -0.98 5.27 -15.29
CA SER A 30 -1.49 3.91 -15.48
C SER A 30 -2.73 3.85 -16.38
N GLY A 31 -3.48 4.96 -16.54
CA GLY A 31 -4.69 5.03 -17.39
C GLY A 31 -5.57 3.79 -17.24
N ASP A 32 -5.92 3.15 -18.34
CA ASP A 32 -6.70 1.90 -18.38
C ASP A 32 -5.84 0.64 -18.48
N LEU A 33 -4.51 0.78 -18.43
CA LEU A 33 -3.61 -0.37 -18.54
C LEU A 33 -3.76 -1.33 -17.35
N PRO A 34 -3.64 -2.66 -17.63
CA PRO A 34 -3.57 -3.66 -16.58
C PRO A 34 -2.31 -3.46 -15.73
N VAL A 35 -2.39 -3.82 -14.46
CA VAL A 35 -1.22 -3.79 -13.56
C VAL A 35 -0.60 -5.18 -13.43
N LEU A 36 0.73 -5.22 -13.42
CA LEU A 36 1.51 -6.42 -13.17
C LEU A 36 2.17 -6.30 -11.80
N GLY A 37 2.09 -7.35 -10.97
CA GLY A 37 2.74 -7.35 -9.68
C GLY A 37 2.99 -8.74 -9.12
N HIS A 38 3.93 -8.83 -8.20
CA HIS A 38 4.17 -10.04 -7.42
C HIS A 38 3.42 -9.95 -6.09
N ASN A 39 2.27 -10.63 -5.98
CA ASN A 39 1.24 -10.41 -4.98
C ASN A 39 0.52 -9.06 -5.19
N VAL A 40 0.17 -8.79 -6.44
CA VAL A 40 -0.42 -7.52 -6.92
C VAL A 40 -1.61 -7.04 -6.09
N MET A 41 -2.35 -7.96 -5.46
CA MET A 41 -3.48 -7.61 -4.60
C MET A 41 -3.09 -6.75 -3.39
N PHE A 42 -1.84 -6.85 -2.93
CA PHE A 42 -1.35 -5.99 -1.84
C PHE A 42 -1.26 -4.54 -2.30
N ASP A 43 -0.60 -4.31 -3.43
CA ASP A 43 -0.40 -2.97 -4.01
C ASP A 43 -1.72 -2.37 -4.48
N TYR A 44 -2.56 -3.17 -5.15
CA TYR A 44 -3.88 -2.76 -5.58
C TYR A 44 -4.76 -2.27 -4.42
N LYS A 45 -4.78 -3.01 -3.29
CA LYS A 45 -5.55 -2.59 -2.10
C LYS A 45 -5.05 -1.26 -1.55
N PHE A 46 -3.73 -1.09 -1.51
CA PHE A 46 -3.10 0.14 -1.03
C PHE A 46 -3.49 1.34 -1.90
N MET A 47 -3.33 1.20 -3.22
CA MET A 47 -3.69 2.24 -4.17
C MET A 47 -5.19 2.54 -4.16
N LYS A 48 -6.03 1.50 -4.09
CA LYS A 48 -7.48 1.68 -4.02
C LYS A 48 -7.94 2.41 -2.76
N MET A 49 -7.34 2.12 -1.62
CA MET A 49 -7.61 2.85 -0.37
C MET A 49 -7.12 4.30 -0.46
N ALA A 50 -5.94 4.53 -1.03
CA ALA A 50 -5.39 5.87 -1.20
C ALA A 50 -6.26 6.71 -2.17
N ALA A 51 -6.62 6.18 -3.32
CA ALA A 51 -7.51 6.84 -4.28
C ALA A 51 -8.88 7.15 -3.67
N ALA A 52 -9.47 6.19 -2.95
CA ALA A 52 -10.76 6.38 -2.28
C ALA A 52 -10.73 7.50 -1.22
N SER A 53 -9.60 7.71 -0.54
CA SER A 53 -9.47 8.80 0.44
C SER A 53 -9.56 10.19 -0.18
N PHE A 54 -9.26 10.29 -1.49
CA PHE A 54 -9.41 11.50 -2.30
C PHE A 54 -10.64 11.47 -3.21
N LYS A 55 -11.52 10.47 -3.06
CA LYS A 55 -12.73 10.25 -3.86
C LYS A 55 -12.44 9.97 -5.34
N TYR A 56 -11.25 9.46 -5.68
CA TYR A 56 -10.91 9.04 -7.03
C TYR A 56 -11.37 7.60 -7.27
N PRO A 57 -11.99 7.30 -8.44
CA PRO A 57 -12.27 5.93 -8.83
C PRO A 57 -10.95 5.21 -9.15
N PHE A 58 -10.83 3.96 -8.73
CA PHE A 58 -9.68 3.13 -9.04
C PHE A 58 -10.10 1.67 -9.19
N GLU A 59 -10.32 1.25 -10.43
CA GLU A 59 -10.61 -0.12 -10.81
C GLU A 59 -9.58 -0.57 -11.84
N LYS A 60 -9.00 -1.75 -11.64
CA LYS A 60 -7.95 -2.29 -12.51
C LYS A 60 -8.16 -3.77 -12.76
N THR A 61 -7.71 -4.20 -13.93
CA THR A 61 -7.32 -5.58 -14.17
C THR A 61 -5.85 -5.76 -13.86
N GLY A 62 -5.40 -6.97 -13.61
CA GLY A 62 -3.99 -7.21 -13.36
C GLY A 62 -3.59 -8.67 -13.42
N VAL A 63 -2.28 -8.88 -13.51
CA VAL A 63 -1.67 -10.20 -13.45
C VAL A 63 -0.84 -10.31 -12.17
N ASP A 64 -1.03 -11.40 -11.45
CA ASP A 64 -0.30 -11.71 -10.23
C ASP A 64 0.76 -12.79 -10.50
N THR A 65 2.02 -12.40 -10.64
CA THR A 65 3.11 -13.35 -10.91
C THR A 65 3.29 -14.38 -9.79
N LEU A 66 2.90 -14.06 -8.55
CA LEU A 66 2.89 -15.03 -7.45
C LEU A 66 1.87 -16.15 -7.69
N LYS A 67 0.67 -15.80 -8.18
CA LYS A 67 -0.36 -16.80 -8.53
C LYS A 67 0.08 -17.66 -9.71
N VAL A 68 0.64 -17.03 -10.75
CA VAL A 68 1.21 -17.73 -11.90
C VAL A 68 2.28 -18.73 -11.46
N ALA A 69 3.27 -18.25 -10.69
CA ALA A 69 4.36 -19.09 -10.19
C ALA A 69 3.86 -20.25 -9.30
N ARG A 70 2.83 -20.04 -8.50
CA ARG A 70 2.24 -21.10 -7.67
C ARG A 70 1.62 -22.22 -8.52
N LYS A 71 1.05 -21.89 -9.67
CA LYS A 71 0.42 -22.86 -10.55
C LYS A 71 1.43 -23.59 -11.43
N LEU A 72 2.41 -22.86 -11.99
CA LEU A 72 3.30 -23.39 -13.02
C LEU A 72 4.63 -23.92 -12.45
N LEU A 73 5.21 -23.26 -11.47
CA LEU A 73 6.54 -23.59 -10.93
C LEU A 73 6.45 -24.42 -9.64
N THR A 74 5.69 -25.52 -9.66
CA THR A 74 5.40 -26.32 -8.46
C THR A 74 6.64 -26.88 -7.76
N GLY A 75 7.72 -27.14 -8.51
CA GLY A 75 8.98 -27.73 -8.01
C GLY A 75 9.86 -26.78 -7.19
N LEU A 76 9.58 -25.46 -7.14
CA LEU A 76 10.38 -24.54 -6.34
C LEU A 76 9.98 -24.63 -4.85
N GLU A 77 10.96 -24.44 -3.97
CA GLU A 77 10.77 -24.46 -2.52
C GLU A 77 9.76 -23.38 -2.06
N ASN A 78 9.89 -22.18 -2.60
CA ASN A 78 8.97 -21.08 -2.35
C ASN A 78 8.79 -20.24 -3.63
N LYS A 79 7.84 -19.31 -3.60
CA LYS A 79 7.50 -18.46 -4.75
C LYS A 79 7.75 -16.98 -4.46
N LYS A 80 8.77 -16.67 -3.65
CA LYS A 80 9.20 -15.28 -3.43
C LYS A 80 9.82 -14.74 -4.71
N LEU A 81 9.73 -13.43 -4.93
CA LEU A 81 10.31 -12.78 -6.11
C LEU A 81 11.82 -13.08 -6.24
N GLU A 82 12.54 -13.04 -5.13
CA GLU A 82 13.95 -13.40 -5.05
C GLU A 82 14.23 -14.83 -5.55
N THR A 83 13.41 -15.80 -5.15
CA THR A 83 13.53 -17.19 -5.59
C THR A 83 13.25 -17.34 -7.08
N LEU A 84 12.25 -16.61 -7.60
CA LEU A 84 11.94 -16.61 -9.02
C LEU A 84 13.06 -15.94 -9.84
N CYS A 85 13.62 -14.85 -9.35
CA CYS A 85 14.79 -14.20 -9.97
C CYS A 85 15.97 -15.17 -10.06
N ALA A 86 16.28 -15.88 -8.96
CA ALA A 86 17.36 -16.88 -8.96
C ALA A 86 17.09 -18.03 -9.95
N HIS A 87 15.85 -18.52 -10.01
CA HIS A 87 15.44 -19.56 -10.95
C HIS A 87 15.65 -19.16 -12.41
N TYR A 88 15.34 -17.92 -12.75
CA TYR A 88 15.53 -17.36 -14.10
C TYR A 88 16.90 -16.68 -14.31
N HIS A 89 17.85 -16.87 -13.41
CA HIS A 89 19.19 -16.29 -13.48
C HIS A 89 19.20 -14.76 -13.62
N TYR A 90 18.17 -14.08 -13.08
CA TYR A 90 18.07 -12.63 -13.04
C TYR A 90 18.63 -12.09 -11.72
N VAL A 91 19.59 -11.18 -11.79
CA VAL A 91 20.15 -10.52 -10.62
C VAL A 91 19.42 -9.22 -10.35
N ASN A 92 18.58 -9.18 -9.31
CA ASN A 92 18.00 -7.95 -8.83
C ASN A 92 19.04 -7.17 -8.01
N GLN A 93 19.67 -6.16 -8.62
CA GLN A 93 20.83 -5.44 -8.05
C GLN A 93 20.48 -4.63 -6.80
N ALA A 94 19.25 -4.20 -6.64
CA ALA A 94 18.79 -3.38 -5.53
C ALA A 94 17.45 -3.89 -4.95
N ALA A 95 17.42 -5.17 -4.60
CA ALA A 95 16.25 -5.78 -3.95
C ALA A 95 15.72 -4.94 -2.79
N HIS A 96 14.39 -4.89 -2.65
CA HIS A 96 13.64 -4.04 -1.72
C HIS A 96 13.56 -2.54 -2.09
N ARG A 97 13.91 -2.19 -3.32
CA ARG A 97 13.53 -0.92 -3.93
C ARG A 97 12.37 -1.16 -4.89
N ALA A 98 11.31 -0.35 -4.77
CA ALA A 98 10.06 -0.56 -5.50
C ALA A 98 10.27 -0.64 -7.03
N TYR A 99 11.15 0.21 -7.59
CA TYR A 99 11.47 0.19 -9.01
C TYR A 99 12.15 -1.12 -9.44
N ASP A 100 13.17 -1.54 -8.70
CA ASP A 100 13.95 -2.74 -9.03
C ASP A 100 13.11 -4.01 -8.86
N ASP A 101 12.23 -4.04 -7.85
CA ASP A 101 11.29 -5.14 -7.65
C ASP A 101 10.20 -5.19 -8.74
N ALA A 102 9.73 -4.03 -9.22
CA ALA A 102 8.81 -3.95 -10.35
C ALA A 102 9.46 -4.45 -11.65
N LEU A 103 10.71 -4.03 -11.92
CA LEU A 103 11.49 -4.50 -13.07
C LEU A 103 11.74 -6.01 -13.00
N ALA A 104 12.17 -6.51 -11.84
CA ALA A 104 12.36 -7.94 -11.62
C ALA A 104 11.06 -8.73 -11.84
N THR A 105 9.92 -8.19 -11.40
CA THR A 105 8.61 -8.80 -11.62
C THR A 105 8.27 -8.89 -13.11
N ALA A 106 8.54 -7.84 -13.89
CA ALA A 106 8.33 -7.84 -15.33
C ALA A 106 9.22 -8.86 -16.04
N VAL A 107 10.51 -8.93 -15.67
CA VAL A 107 11.44 -9.92 -16.24
C VAL A 107 10.98 -11.35 -15.93
N VAL A 108 10.66 -11.64 -14.68
CA VAL A 108 10.16 -12.96 -14.26
C VAL A 108 8.87 -13.33 -15.01
N PHE A 109 7.96 -12.38 -15.17
CA PHE A 109 6.73 -12.58 -15.93
C PHE A 109 7.00 -12.98 -17.39
N GLU A 110 7.89 -12.28 -18.08
CA GLU A 110 8.26 -12.58 -19.46
C GLU A 110 8.98 -13.92 -19.60
N GLN A 111 9.80 -14.31 -18.61
CA GLN A 111 10.44 -15.63 -18.62
C GLN A 111 9.42 -16.76 -18.41
N MET A 112 8.48 -16.60 -17.47
CA MET A 112 7.39 -17.58 -17.30
C MET A 112 6.55 -17.75 -18.57
N LYS A 113 6.24 -16.66 -19.27
CA LYS A 113 5.50 -16.74 -20.56
C LYS A 113 6.28 -17.53 -21.62
N LYS A 114 7.59 -17.34 -21.70
CA LYS A 114 8.46 -18.09 -22.64
C LYS A 114 8.55 -19.58 -22.28
N GLU A 115 8.64 -19.90 -21.00
CA GLU A 115 8.74 -21.28 -20.52
C GLU A 115 7.44 -22.06 -20.69
N PHE A 116 6.28 -21.39 -20.54
CA PHE A 116 4.96 -22.00 -20.58
C PHE A 116 4.07 -21.42 -21.69
N PRO A 117 4.46 -21.53 -22.97
CA PRO A 117 3.76 -20.87 -24.07
C PRO A 117 2.34 -21.39 -24.32
N THR A 118 2.02 -22.60 -23.82
CA THR A 118 0.68 -23.20 -23.95
C THR A 118 -0.29 -22.77 -22.86
N GLU A 119 0.19 -22.12 -21.82
CA GLU A 119 -0.60 -21.69 -20.65
C GLU A 119 -1.03 -20.21 -20.75
N GLU A 120 -1.39 -19.75 -21.96
CA GLU A 120 -1.67 -18.34 -22.25
C GLU A 120 -2.73 -17.73 -21.32
N GLU A 121 -3.76 -18.50 -20.97
CA GLU A 121 -4.90 -18.01 -20.19
C GLU A 121 -4.49 -17.50 -18.79
N ILE A 122 -3.49 -18.15 -18.15
CA ILE A 122 -3.05 -17.76 -16.80
C ILE A 122 -2.32 -16.41 -16.80
N PHE A 123 -1.80 -16.00 -17.96
CA PHE A 123 -1.08 -14.75 -18.13
C PHE A 123 -2.02 -13.59 -18.50
N GLN A 124 -3.31 -13.84 -18.72
CA GLN A 124 -4.27 -12.79 -19.01
C GLN A 124 -4.64 -12.00 -17.77
N PRO A 125 -4.78 -10.66 -17.90
CA PRO A 125 -5.20 -9.82 -16.80
C PRO A 125 -6.59 -10.20 -16.29
N GLN A 126 -6.72 -10.35 -14.97
CA GLN A 126 -7.98 -10.64 -14.30
C GLN A 126 -8.47 -9.41 -13.54
N GLN A 127 -9.79 -9.24 -13.42
CA GLN A 127 -10.37 -8.15 -12.64
C GLN A 127 -9.90 -8.22 -11.18
N LEU A 128 -9.26 -7.17 -10.71
CA LEU A 128 -8.86 -7.04 -9.32
C LEU A 128 -10.04 -6.51 -8.50
N GLN A 129 -10.43 -7.24 -7.46
CA GLN A 129 -11.59 -6.88 -6.65
C GLN A 129 -11.19 -6.64 -5.21
N PHE A 130 -11.46 -5.45 -4.71
CA PHE A 130 -11.33 -5.10 -3.31
C PHE A 130 -12.37 -4.05 -2.94
N LYS A 131 -13.14 -4.33 -1.91
CA LYS A 131 -14.14 -3.39 -1.41
C LYS A 131 -13.53 -2.56 -0.28
N VAL A 132 -13.34 -1.27 -0.54
CA VAL A 132 -12.94 -0.32 0.51
C VAL A 132 -14.06 -0.22 1.53
N LYS A 133 -13.75 -0.53 2.79
CA LYS A 133 -14.73 -0.33 3.87
C LYS A 133 -14.96 1.17 4.05
N LYS A 134 -16.23 1.59 4.03
CA LYS A 134 -16.57 2.97 4.37
C LYS A 134 -16.06 3.26 5.79
N GLU A 135 -15.30 4.33 5.94
CA GLU A 135 -14.91 4.80 7.25
C GLU A 135 -16.15 5.21 8.03
N ARG A 136 -16.23 4.77 9.29
CA ARG A 136 -17.37 5.11 10.15
C ARG A 136 -17.11 6.47 10.80
N PRO A 137 -18.14 7.31 10.99
CA PRO A 137 -18.00 8.54 11.78
C PRO A 137 -17.48 8.24 13.18
N ALA A 138 -16.73 9.16 13.76
CA ALA A 138 -16.29 9.04 15.13
C ALA A 138 -17.47 8.81 16.09
N THR A 139 -17.31 7.87 17.01
CA THR A 139 -18.34 7.59 18.00
C THR A 139 -18.53 8.77 18.94
N PRO A 140 -19.72 8.96 19.53
CA PRO A 140 -19.94 10.01 20.54
C PRO A 140 -18.94 9.96 21.70
N LYS A 141 -18.50 8.74 22.07
CA LYS A 141 -17.48 8.56 23.12
C LYS A 141 -16.12 9.08 22.69
N GLN A 142 -15.70 8.80 21.44
CA GLN A 142 -14.44 9.29 20.90
C GLN A 142 -14.45 10.83 20.77
N LYS A 143 -15.51 11.39 20.23
CA LYS A 143 -15.67 12.84 20.10
C LYS A 143 -15.55 13.54 21.46
N LYS A 144 -16.36 13.11 22.43
CA LYS A 144 -16.34 13.65 23.79
C LYS A 144 -14.99 13.48 24.48
N TYR A 145 -14.33 12.33 24.29
CA TYR A 145 -13.02 12.08 24.89
C TYR A 145 -11.94 12.99 24.26
N LEU A 146 -11.98 13.16 22.95
CA LEU A 146 -11.06 14.06 22.23
C LEU A 146 -11.25 15.52 22.67
N GLU A 147 -12.49 15.99 22.75
CA GLU A 147 -12.79 17.34 23.26
C GLU A 147 -12.28 17.57 24.67
N ASN A 148 -12.50 16.60 25.57
CA ASN A 148 -12.04 16.68 26.94
C ASN A 148 -10.51 16.70 27.02
N LEU A 149 -9.83 15.87 26.23
CA LEU A 149 -8.37 15.82 26.13
C LEU A 149 -7.80 17.16 25.65
N MET A 150 -8.40 17.74 24.61
CA MET A 150 -7.99 19.04 24.08
C MET A 150 -8.18 20.16 25.09
N LYS A 151 -9.32 20.17 25.82
CA LYS A 151 -9.59 21.14 26.89
C LYS A 151 -8.60 20.98 28.05
N TYR A 152 -8.36 19.73 28.48
CA TYR A 152 -7.47 19.43 29.62
C TYR A 152 -6.04 19.90 29.36
N HIS A 153 -5.54 19.74 28.14
CA HIS A 153 -4.19 20.13 27.76
C HIS A 153 -4.09 21.51 27.10
N ALA A 154 -5.18 22.30 27.13
CA ALA A 154 -5.27 23.64 26.53
C ALA A 154 -4.79 23.69 25.07
N ILE A 155 -5.17 22.68 24.27
CA ILE A 155 -4.78 22.60 22.86
C ILE A 155 -5.73 23.49 22.05
N GLY A 156 -5.21 24.62 21.54
CA GLY A 156 -5.99 25.62 20.79
C GLY A 156 -6.22 25.30 19.30
N GLU A 157 -5.99 24.05 18.87
CA GLU A 157 -6.19 23.63 17.49
C GLU A 157 -7.70 23.57 17.16
N CYS A 158 -8.10 24.23 16.06
CA CYS A 158 -9.48 24.18 15.59
C CYS A 158 -9.68 22.89 14.76
N LEU A 159 -10.33 21.90 15.35
CA LEU A 159 -10.64 20.62 14.70
C LEU A 159 -12.15 20.51 14.49
N ASP A 160 -12.56 20.11 13.28
CA ASP A 160 -13.94 19.72 13.02
C ASP A 160 -14.17 18.28 13.50
N ILE A 161 -14.33 18.12 14.82
CA ILE A 161 -14.48 16.81 15.48
C ILE A 161 -15.75 16.09 14.97
N ASP A 162 -16.75 16.83 14.54
CA ASP A 162 -18.02 16.28 14.08
C ASP A 162 -17.89 15.54 12.74
N GLN A 163 -17.01 15.97 11.90
CA GLN A 163 -16.74 15.33 10.60
C GLN A 163 -15.68 14.22 10.65
N MET A 164 -15.04 14.04 11.81
CA MET A 164 -13.99 13.02 11.94
C MET A 164 -14.54 11.62 11.82
N THR A 165 -13.74 10.76 11.20
CA THR A 165 -13.90 9.30 11.22
C THR A 165 -13.37 8.70 12.53
N GLN A 166 -13.79 7.48 12.86
CA GLN A 166 -13.28 6.75 14.04
C GLN A 166 -11.74 6.64 14.01
N ARG A 167 -11.16 6.44 12.83
CA ARG A 167 -9.72 6.30 12.65
C ARG A 167 -8.99 7.62 12.89
N GLU A 168 -9.51 8.72 12.38
CA GLU A 168 -8.94 10.06 12.60
C GLU A 168 -9.02 10.46 14.06
N ALA A 169 -10.19 10.27 14.69
CA ALA A 169 -10.37 10.53 16.10
C ALA A 169 -9.42 9.70 16.98
N SER A 170 -9.28 8.39 16.72
CA SER A 170 -8.33 7.53 17.44
C SER A 170 -6.89 8.01 17.28
N LYS A 171 -6.44 8.26 16.04
CA LYS A 171 -5.08 8.77 15.78
C LYS A 171 -4.81 10.08 16.51
N LYS A 172 -5.79 10.99 16.52
CA LYS A 172 -5.62 12.28 17.20
C LYS A 172 -5.57 12.12 18.72
N ILE A 173 -6.40 11.25 19.28
CA ILE A 173 -6.37 10.88 20.69
C ILE A 173 -4.99 10.31 21.08
N ASP A 174 -4.51 9.31 20.30
CA ASP A 174 -3.20 8.69 20.54
C ASP A 174 -2.06 9.71 20.45
N HIS A 175 -2.13 10.61 19.46
CA HIS A 175 -1.12 11.68 19.30
C HIS A 175 -1.11 12.64 20.50
N ILE A 176 -2.28 13.05 21.00
CA ILE A 176 -2.36 13.93 22.17
C ILE A 176 -1.83 13.21 23.42
N ILE A 177 -2.24 11.96 23.63
CA ILE A 177 -1.77 11.17 24.77
C ILE A 177 -0.25 10.99 24.74
N LEU A 178 0.31 10.74 23.56
CA LEU A 178 1.76 10.54 23.40
C LEU A 178 2.56 11.82 23.73
N ASN A 179 2.05 12.99 23.35
CA ASN A 179 2.79 14.25 23.51
C ASN A 179 2.49 14.96 24.85
N TYR A 180 1.28 14.82 25.38
CA TYR A 180 0.82 15.58 26.55
C TYR A 180 0.44 14.69 27.74
N GLY A 181 0.29 13.41 27.53
CA GLY A 181 -0.13 12.44 28.56
C GLY A 181 -1.65 12.24 28.64
N VAL A 182 -2.05 11.32 29.49
CA VAL A 182 -3.48 11.04 29.77
C VAL A 182 -4.05 12.05 30.77
N MET A 183 -5.36 12.28 30.71
CA MET A 183 -6.04 13.07 31.74
C MET A 183 -5.89 12.38 33.12
N LYS A 184 -5.36 13.09 34.10
CA LYS A 184 -5.35 12.62 35.49
C LYS A 184 -6.78 12.74 36.05
N LYS A 185 -7.20 11.69 36.75
CA LYS A 185 -8.48 11.69 37.47
C LYS A 185 -8.47 12.70 38.60
#